data_0d67b29b3597e05ddf52b91a60592487
#
_entry.id   0d67b29b3597e05ddf52b91a60592487
#
_cell.length_a   1.000
_cell.length_b   1.000
_cell.length_c   1.000
_cell.angle_alpha   90.00
_cell.angle_beta   90.00
_cell.angle_gamma   90.00
#
_symmetry.space_group_name_H-M   'P 1'
#
loop_
_entity.id
_entity.type
_entity.pdbx_description
1 polymer ?
#
loop_
_entity_poly.entity_id
_entity_poly.type
_entity_poly.pdbx_seq_one_letter_code
_entity_poly.pdbx_strand_id
1 'polypeptide(L)'
;MAGQGAIEGKAGGDEAAAAEQTPGDNAALKLEHFLPYQLNVVSSLVSQALSRVYARRYGIGVPEWRVMVTLGQYGVMTAKTIGAHTHMHKTKVSRAVTVLEKRRLLSRRANREDMREAFLSLTAAGRMMYEEVVPHALEFARRLTEILTPGDREAFHRALKRLTARSAELVAEAGEAEED
;
A
#
# COMPACT_ATOMS: atom_id res chain seq x y z
N MET A 1 63.15 6.74 -26.25
CA MET A 1 62.47 8.03 -26.21
C MET A 1 60.97 7.70 -26.10
N ALA A 2 60.46 7.63 -24.95
CA ALA A 2 59.87 8.70 -24.10
C ALA A 2 58.49 9.10 -24.62
N GLY A 3 57.47 8.86 -23.82
CA GLY A 3 56.15 9.41 -23.95
C GLY A 3 55.14 8.73 -23.06
N GLN A 4 55.30 8.88 -21.72
CA GLN A 4 54.25 8.62 -20.73
C GLN A 4 53.19 9.70 -20.84
N GLY A 5 51.90 9.32 -20.97
CA GLY A 5 50.75 10.18 -20.84
C GLY A 5 49.81 9.55 -19.84
N ALA A 6 49.94 9.93 -18.57
CA ALA A 6 48.97 9.65 -17.53
C ALA A 6 47.70 10.46 -17.72
N ILE A 7 46.54 9.83 -17.72
CA ILE A 7 45.25 10.50 -17.65
C ILE A 7 44.66 10.15 -16.28
N GLU A 8 44.72 11.13 -15.38
CA GLU A 8 44.02 11.13 -14.10
C GLU A 8 42.51 11.13 -14.32
N GLY A 9 41.84 10.05 -13.93
CA GLY A 9 40.40 9.97 -13.82
C GLY A 9 39.91 10.69 -12.57
N LYS A 10 39.29 11.85 -12.75
CA LYS A 10 38.65 12.63 -11.71
C LYS A 10 37.33 11.97 -11.35
N ALA A 11 37.30 11.32 -10.20
CA ALA A 11 36.04 10.87 -9.59
C ALA A 11 35.24 12.10 -9.16
N GLY A 12 34.16 12.38 -9.89
CA GLY A 12 33.16 13.36 -9.52
C GLY A 12 32.15 12.69 -8.60
N GLY A 13 32.21 12.99 -7.32
CA GLY A 13 31.15 12.63 -6.36
C GLY A 13 29.90 13.41 -6.68
N ASP A 14 28.85 12.69 -7.02
CA ASP A 14 27.49 13.24 -7.16
C ASP A 14 26.84 13.19 -5.76
N GLU A 15 27.19 14.19 -4.97
CA GLU A 15 26.55 14.50 -3.69
C GLU A 15 25.26 15.25 -4.03
N ALA A 16 24.17 14.50 -4.25
CA ALA A 16 22.83 15.07 -4.44
C ALA A 16 22.39 15.72 -3.11
N ALA A 17 22.72 17.01 -2.97
CA ALA A 17 22.20 17.87 -1.92
C ALA A 17 20.66 17.87 -2.03
N ALA A 18 20.00 17.37 -0.99
CA ALA A 18 18.58 17.59 -0.76
C ALA A 18 18.36 19.10 -0.61
N ALA A 19 17.86 19.75 -1.66
CA ALA A 19 17.50 21.16 -1.60
C ALA A 19 16.32 21.32 -0.64
N GLU A 20 16.57 21.94 0.51
CA GLU A 20 15.54 22.49 1.39
C GLU A 20 14.78 23.56 0.61
N GLN A 21 13.52 23.26 0.28
CA GLN A 21 12.63 24.24 -0.34
C GLN A 21 12.17 25.24 0.72
N THR A 22 12.69 26.45 0.66
CA THR A 22 12.23 27.58 1.46
C THR A 22 10.88 28.08 0.90
N PRO A 23 9.86 28.38 1.75
CA PRO A 23 8.58 28.94 1.29
C PRO A 23 8.78 30.40 0.88
N GLY A 24 8.80 30.69 -0.43
CA GLY A 24 8.93 32.08 -0.88
C GLY A 24 9.04 32.30 -2.37
N ASP A 25 9.29 31.30 -3.16
CA ASP A 25 9.40 31.45 -4.61
C ASP A 25 8.18 30.81 -5.29
N ASN A 26 7.61 31.49 -6.29
CA ASN A 26 6.48 31.04 -7.10
C ASN A 26 6.94 29.84 -7.99
N ALA A 27 7.47 28.82 -7.35
CA ALA A 27 8.05 27.64 -7.98
C ALA A 27 6.91 26.77 -8.52
N ALA A 28 6.83 26.62 -9.83
CA ALA A 28 5.91 25.68 -10.45
C ALA A 28 6.09 24.28 -9.84
N LEU A 29 4.98 23.66 -9.41
CA LEU A 29 4.98 22.32 -8.85
C LEU A 29 5.59 21.33 -9.85
N LYS A 30 6.72 20.72 -9.49
CA LYS A 30 7.36 19.65 -10.25
C LYS A 30 6.92 18.30 -9.68
N LEU A 31 6.08 17.58 -10.43
CA LEU A 31 5.47 16.31 -9.97
C LEU A 31 6.51 15.26 -9.62
N GLU A 32 7.62 15.21 -10.34
CA GLU A 32 8.74 14.29 -10.09
C GLU A 32 9.42 14.48 -8.74
N HIS A 33 9.28 15.68 -8.12
CA HIS A 33 9.81 16.00 -6.79
C HIS A 33 8.70 16.14 -5.73
N PHE A 34 7.43 16.02 -6.12
CA PHE A 34 6.30 16.13 -5.21
C PHE A 34 5.99 14.79 -4.55
N LEU A 35 6.35 14.65 -3.27
CA LEU A 35 6.23 13.39 -2.52
C LEU A 35 4.86 12.73 -2.60
N PRO A 36 3.70 13.43 -2.45
CA PRO A 36 2.38 12.80 -2.57
C PRO A 36 2.15 12.14 -3.93
N TYR A 37 2.63 12.75 -5.02
CA TYR A 37 2.56 12.18 -6.35
C TYR A 37 3.45 10.93 -6.49
N GLN A 38 4.70 10.99 -6.02
CA GLN A 38 5.63 9.87 -6.03
C GLN A 38 5.05 8.66 -5.28
N LEU A 39 4.49 8.86 -4.09
CA LEU A 39 3.84 7.82 -3.30
C LEU A 39 2.64 7.19 -4.04
N ASN A 40 1.82 8.01 -4.71
CA ASN A 40 0.70 7.53 -5.50
C ASN A 40 1.16 6.67 -6.69
N VAL A 41 2.18 7.10 -7.41
CA VAL A 41 2.76 6.35 -8.55
C VAL A 41 3.31 5.01 -8.07
N VAL A 42 4.14 5.01 -7.02
CA VAL A 42 4.71 3.78 -6.46
C VAL A 42 3.61 2.83 -5.98
N SER A 43 2.63 3.33 -5.22
CA SER A 43 1.50 2.53 -4.75
C SER A 43 0.70 1.90 -5.90
N SER A 44 0.48 2.65 -6.98
CA SER A 44 -0.24 2.19 -8.16
C SER A 44 0.53 1.08 -8.89
N LEU A 45 1.82 1.27 -9.13
CA LEU A 45 2.68 0.29 -9.80
C LEU A 45 2.82 -1.00 -8.98
N VAL A 46 3.06 -0.87 -7.68
CA VAL A 46 3.15 -2.02 -6.75
C VAL A 46 1.84 -2.79 -6.72
N SER A 47 0.70 -2.10 -6.60
CA SER A 47 -0.63 -2.75 -6.61
C SER A 47 -0.91 -3.45 -7.94
N GLN A 48 -0.56 -2.84 -9.08
CA GLN A 48 -0.71 -3.45 -10.40
C GLN A 48 0.17 -4.69 -10.56
N ALA A 49 1.44 -4.61 -10.17
CA ALA A 49 2.37 -5.74 -10.26
C ALA A 49 1.95 -6.90 -9.34
N LEU A 50 1.60 -6.60 -8.07
CA LEU A 50 1.11 -7.60 -7.12
C LEU A 50 -0.20 -8.26 -7.60
N SER A 51 -1.09 -7.51 -8.27
CA SER A 51 -2.35 -8.06 -8.76
C SER A 51 -2.15 -9.23 -9.72
N ARG A 52 -1.04 -9.26 -10.47
CA ARG A 52 -0.71 -10.37 -11.38
C ARG A 52 -0.48 -11.69 -10.65
N VAL A 53 -0.14 -11.63 -9.36
CA VAL A 53 0.07 -12.83 -8.52
C VAL A 53 -1.25 -13.59 -8.32
N TYR A 54 -2.37 -12.87 -8.15
CA TYR A 54 -3.66 -13.48 -7.79
C TYR A 54 -4.74 -13.32 -8.85
N ALA A 55 -4.69 -12.30 -9.72
CA ALA A 55 -5.77 -12.06 -10.67
C ALA A 55 -5.93 -13.17 -11.71
N ARG A 56 -4.83 -13.65 -12.31
CA ARG A 56 -4.86 -14.68 -13.36
C ARG A 56 -5.31 -16.03 -12.83
N ARG A 57 -4.86 -16.42 -11.64
CA ARG A 57 -5.12 -17.75 -11.08
C ARG A 57 -6.45 -17.81 -10.33
N TYR A 58 -6.80 -16.76 -9.61
CA TYR A 58 -7.94 -16.74 -8.71
C TYR A 58 -9.07 -15.81 -9.16
N GLY A 59 -8.86 -14.99 -10.20
CA GLY A 59 -9.87 -14.11 -10.76
C GLY A 59 -10.40 -13.08 -9.76
N ILE A 60 -9.56 -12.60 -8.82
CA ILE A 60 -9.89 -11.53 -7.88
C ILE A 60 -9.11 -10.27 -8.22
N GLY A 61 -9.72 -9.12 -7.97
CA GLY A 61 -9.10 -7.81 -8.16
C GLY A 61 -8.40 -7.31 -6.88
N VAL A 62 -7.82 -6.12 -6.98
CA VAL A 62 -7.15 -5.44 -5.85
C VAL A 62 -8.08 -5.23 -4.65
N PRO A 63 -9.34 -4.77 -4.82
CA PRO A 63 -10.25 -4.62 -3.68
C PRO A 63 -10.57 -5.94 -2.97
N GLU A 64 -10.84 -7.01 -3.73
CA GLU A 64 -11.14 -8.33 -3.18
C GLU A 64 -9.92 -8.90 -2.43
N TRP A 65 -8.74 -8.76 -3.00
CA TRP A 65 -7.48 -9.15 -2.35
C TRP A 65 -7.30 -8.42 -1.02
N ARG A 66 -7.49 -7.09 -0.98
CA ARG A 66 -7.36 -6.31 0.26
C ARG A 66 -8.35 -6.76 1.34
N VAL A 67 -9.60 -7.03 0.99
CA VAL A 67 -10.59 -7.57 1.93
C VAL A 67 -10.16 -8.94 2.43
N MET A 68 -9.73 -9.82 1.52
CA MET A 68 -9.33 -11.19 1.85
C MET A 68 -8.11 -11.22 2.77
N VAL A 69 -7.07 -10.45 2.48
CA VAL A 69 -5.85 -10.44 3.30
C VAL A 69 -6.10 -9.84 4.68
N THR A 70 -6.96 -8.83 4.78
CA THR A 70 -7.36 -8.24 6.06
C THR A 70 -8.11 -9.26 6.92
N LEU A 71 -9.12 -9.95 6.36
CA LEU A 71 -9.83 -11.01 7.08
C LEU A 71 -8.94 -12.23 7.37
N GLY A 72 -7.99 -12.51 6.50
CA GLY A 72 -7.02 -13.59 6.71
C GLY A 72 -6.13 -13.35 7.92
N GLN A 73 -5.69 -12.12 8.10
CA GLN A 73 -4.80 -11.70 9.18
C GLN A 73 -5.54 -11.45 10.51
N TYR A 74 -6.66 -10.72 10.47
CA TYR A 74 -7.34 -10.22 11.67
C TYR A 74 -8.59 -11.02 12.05
N GLY A 75 -9.03 -11.96 11.21
CA GLY A 75 -10.19 -12.80 11.48
C GLY A 75 -11.52 -12.12 11.18
N VAL A 76 -12.44 -12.13 12.15
CA VAL A 76 -13.81 -11.62 11.98
C VAL A 76 -13.85 -10.10 12.14
N MET A 77 -14.39 -9.38 11.13
CA MET A 77 -14.47 -7.91 11.13
C MET A 77 -15.75 -7.43 10.48
N THR A 78 -16.13 -6.15 10.73
CA THR A 78 -17.20 -5.49 9.97
C THR A 78 -16.64 -4.85 8.69
N ALA A 79 -17.50 -4.54 7.72
CA ALA A 79 -17.11 -3.82 6.51
C ALA A 79 -16.52 -2.43 6.83
N LYS A 80 -17.02 -1.76 7.88
CA LYS A 80 -16.50 -0.48 8.38
C LYS A 80 -15.06 -0.62 8.85
N THR A 81 -14.78 -1.63 9.68
CA THR A 81 -13.43 -1.89 10.19
C THR A 81 -12.46 -2.26 9.06
N ILE A 82 -12.90 -3.09 8.09
CA ILE A 82 -12.10 -3.40 6.90
C ILE A 82 -11.78 -2.11 6.11
N GLY A 83 -12.76 -1.22 5.93
CA GLY A 83 -12.55 0.06 5.27
C GLY A 83 -11.48 0.91 5.94
N ALA A 84 -11.51 1.01 7.28
CA ALA A 84 -10.51 1.71 8.07
C ALA A 84 -9.12 1.11 7.91
N HIS A 85 -8.97 -0.22 8.02
CA HIS A 85 -7.68 -0.90 7.83
C HIS A 85 -7.09 -0.76 6.42
N THR A 86 -7.94 -0.77 5.40
CA THR A 86 -7.51 -0.78 4.00
C THR A 86 -7.46 0.60 3.36
N HIS A 87 -7.93 1.62 4.06
CA HIS A 87 -8.16 2.98 3.52
C HIS A 87 -9.02 2.96 2.24
N MET A 88 -9.95 1.99 2.13
CA MET A 88 -10.88 1.91 1.01
C MET A 88 -12.21 2.57 1.35
N HIS A 89 -12.74 3.32 0.38
CA HIS A 89 -14.08 3.89 0.49
C HIS A 89 -15.14 2.78 0.66
N LYS A 90 -16.17 3.03 1.50
CA LYS A 90 -17.24 2.08 1.84
C LYS A 90 -17.84 1.35 0.64
N THR A 91 -18.02 2.06 -0.49
CA THR A 91 -18.58 1.48 -1.73
C THR A 91 -17.64 0.42 -2.34
N LYS A 92 -16.32 0.65 -2.31
CA LYS A 92 -15.34 -0.33 -2.81
C LYS A 92 -15.32 -1.58 -1.93
N VAL A 93 -15.34 -1.39 -0.60
CA VAL A 93 -15.41 -2.51 0.36
C VAL A 93 -16.68 -3.33 0.13
N SER A 94 -17.86 -2.68 0.06
CA SER A 94 -19.14 -3.36 -0.15
C SER A 94 -19.17 -4.17 -1.44
N ARG A 95 -18.66 -3.62 -2.56
CA ARG A 95 -18.57 -4.34 -3.85
C ARG A 95 -17.65 -5.55 -3.75
N ALA A 96 -16.48 -5.39 -3.16
CA ALA A 96 -15.51 -6.48 -2.99
C ALA A 96 -16.09 -7.61 -2.10
N VAL A 97 -16.74 -7.25 -0.99
CA VAL A 97 -17.45 -8.20 -0.12
C VAL A 97 -18.51 -8.98 -0.92
N THR A 98 -19.35 -8.28 -1.70
CA THR A 98 -20.39 -8.91 -2.53
C THR A 98 -19.78 -9.91 -3.54
N VAL A 99 -18.66 -9.56 -4.17
CA VAL A 99 -17.96 -10.45 -5.11
C VAL A 99 -17.46 -11.71 -4.39
N LEU A 100 -16.81 -11.54 -3.24
CA LEU A 100 -16.28 -12.67 -2.46
C LEU A 100 -17.38 -13.56 -1.88
N GLU A 101 -18.52 -12.99 -1.43
CA GLU A 101 -19.70 -13.75 -0.99
C GLU A 101 -20.30 -14.60 -2.12
N LYS A 102 -20.53 -13.99 -3.30
CA LYS A 102 -21.04 -14.71 -4.49
C LYS A 102 -20.15 -15.88 -4.87
N ARG A 103 -18.85 -15.76 -4.65
CA ARG A 103 -17.86 -16.82 -4.88
C ARG A 103 -17.71 -17.80 -3.70
N ARG A 104 -18.48 -17.61 -2.63
CA ARG A 104 -18.44 -18.43 -1.41
C ARG A 104 -17.07 -18.43 -0.72
N LEU A 105 -16.27 -17.38 -0.92
CA LEU A 105 -14.97 -17.18 -0.26
C LEU A 105 -15.10 -16.43 1.06
N LEU A 106 -16.21 -15.72 1.25
CA LEU A 106 -16.54 -14.94 2.43
C LEU A 106 -17.94 -15.32 2.91
N SER A 107 -18.12 -15.34 4.23
CA SER A 107 -19.42 -15.49 4.89
C SER A 107 -19.78 -14.26 5.67
N ARG A 108 -21.07 -13.98 5.79
CA ARG A 108 -21.65 -12.87 6.53
C ARG A 108 -22.55 -13.39 7.64
N ARG A 109 -22.38 -12.85 8.83
CA ARG A 109 -23.27 -13.11 9.99
C ARG A 109 -23.81 -11.78 10.50
N ALA A 110 -25.12 -11.70 10.70
CA ALA A 110 -25.76 -10.51 11.24
C ALA A 110 -25.15 -10.14 12.62
N ASN A 111 -24.94 -8.85 12.84
CA ASN A 111 -24.62 -8.32 14.15
C ASN A 111 -25.96 -8.14 14.91
N ARG A 112 -26.13 -8.85 16.02
CA ARG A 112 -27.37 -8.78 16.82
C ARG A 112 -27.49 -7.50 17.63
N GLU A 113 -26.36 -6.83 17.88
CA GLU A 113 -26.30 -5.57 18.63
C GLU A 113 -26.54 -4.35 17.73
N ASP A 114 -26.10 -4.43 16.47
CA ASP A 114 -26.35 -3.42 15.43
C ASP A 114 -26.71 -4.09 14.12
N MET A 115 -28.00 -4.11 13.80
CA MET A 115 -28.55 -4.71 12.58
C MET A 115 -28.10 -4.01 11.29
N ARG A 116 -27.46 -2.82 11.40
CA ARG A 116 -26.90 -2.10 10.24
C ARG A 116 -25.54 -2.65 9.83
N GLU A 117 -24.89 -3.42 10.70
CA GLU A 117 -23.60 -4.03 10.45
C GLU A 117 -23.70 -5.55 10.37
N ALA A 118 -22.72 -6.15 9.74
CA ALA A 118 -22.56 -7.59 9.72
C ALA A 118 -21.09 -7.95 9.96
N PHE A 119 -20.88 -9.04 10.66
CA PHE A 119 -19.58 -9.66 10.82
C PHE A 119 -19.23 -10.46 9.59
N LEU A 120 -18.05 -10.24 9.02
CA LEU A 120 -17.51 -10.88 7.84
C LEU A 120 -16.35 -11.78 8.25
N SER A 121 -16.26 -12.96 7.65
CA SER A 121 -15.15 -13.89 7.87
C SER A 121 -14.87 -14.67 6.59
N LEU A 122 -13.66 -15.20 6.44
CA LEU A 122 -13.36 -16.14 5.36
C LEU A 122 -14.07 -17.46 5.62
N THR A 123 -14.61 -18.06 4.56
CA THR A 123 -15.04 -19.46 4.58
C THR A 123 -13.81 -20.39 4.58
N ALA A 124 -14.00 -21.70 4.71
CA ALA A 124 -12.91 -22.67 4.54
C ALA A 124 -12.25 -22.52 3.15
N ALA A 125 -13.03 -22.36 2.09
CA ALA A 125 -12.51 -22.13 0.74
C ALA A 125 -11.76 -20.79 0.63
N GLY A 126 -12.27 -19.72 1.27
CA GLY A 126 -11.57 -18.43 1.33
C GLY A 126 -10.27 -18.53 2.10
N ARG A 127 -10.23 -19.28 3.19
CA ARG A 127 -9.01 -19.52 3.98
C ARG A 127 -7.96 -20.28 3.19
N MET A 128 -8.34 -21.35 2.53
CA MET A 128 -7.43 -22.11 1.66
C MET A 128 -6.83 -21.21 0.56
N MET A 129 -7.67 -20.42 -0.12
CA MET A 129 -7.20 -19.49 -1.14
C MET A 129 -6.24 -18.45 -0.57
N TYR A 130 -6.54 -17.88 0.60
CA TYR A 130 -5.66 -16.94 1.29
C TYR A 130 -4.29 -17.58 1.57
N GLU A 131 -4.27 -18.78 2.16
CA GLU A 131 -3.06 -19.52 2.49
C GLU A 131 -2.22 -19.88 1.26
N GLU A 132 -2.86 -20.15 0.13
CA GLU A 132 -2.19 -20.42 -1.14
C GLU A 132 -1.58 -19.15 -1.76
N VAL A 133 -2.24 -18.00 -1.66
CA VAL A 133 -1.76 -16.74 -2.26
C VAL A 133 -0.67 -16.07 -1.44
N VAL A 134 -0.74 -16.15 -0.09
CA VAL A 134 0.17 -15.43 0.81
C VAL A 134 1.65 -15.71 0.53
N PRO A 135 2.13 -16.96 0.33
CA PRO A 135 3.54 -17.21 0.02
C PRO A 135 4.01 -16.48 -1.24
N HIS A 136 3.18 -16.42 -2.27
CA HIS A 136 3.50 -15.72 -3.52
C HIS A 136 3.53 -14.20 -3.34
N ALA A 137 2.62 -13.65 -2.51
CA ALA A 137 2.62 -12.24 -2.17
C ALA A 137 3.87 -11.85 -1.35
N LEU A 138 4.29 -12.70 -0.41
CA LEU A 138 5.52 -12.50 0.36
C LEU A 138 6.77 -12.58 -0.52
N GLU A 139 6.82 -13.52 -1.46
CA GLU A 139 7.92 -13.61 -2.42
C GLU A 139 7.96 -12.36 -3.34
N PHE A 140 6.81 -11.88 -3.78
CA PHE A 140 6.73 -10.61 -4.50
C PHE A 140 7.31 -9.45 -3.67
N ALA A 141 6.92 -9.34 -2.40
CA ALA A 141 7.41 -8.29 -1.49
C ALA A 141 8.94 -8.39 -1.29
N ARG A 142 9.48 -9.60 -1.14
CA ARG A 142 10.92 -9.85 -1.04
C ARG A 142 11.64 -9.35 -2.29
N ARG A 143 11.19 -9.74 -3.48
CA ARG A 143 11.76 -9.32 -4.77
C ARG A 143 11.67 -7.81 -4.98
N LEU A 144 10.55 -7.20 -4.58
CA LEU A 144 10.37 -5.75 -4.68
C LEU A 144 11.43 -4.99 -3.89
N THR A 145 11.83 -5.51 -2.74
CA THR A 145 12.75 -4.83 -1.82
C THR A 145 14.20 -5.31 -1.91
N GLU A 146 14.51 -6.31 -2.77
CA GLU A 146 15.88 -6.85 -2.89
C GLU A 146 16.89 -5.85 -3.46
N ILE A 147 16.42 -4.83 -4.16
CA ILE A 147 17.25 -3.72 -4.67
C ILE A 147 17.74 -2.77 -3.56
N LEU A 148 17.15 -2.85 -2.36
CA LEU A 148 17.50 -2.01 -1.23
C LEU A 148 18.53 -2.72 -0.35
N THR A 149 19.53 -1.96 0.15
CA THR A 149 20.39 -2.47 1.21
C THR A 149 19.57 -2.73 2.49
N PRO A 150 20.06 -3.58 3.44
CA PRO A 150 19.37 -3.78 4.72
C PRO A 150 19.07 -2.46 5.46
N GLY A 151 20.03 -1.55 5.50
CA GLY A 151 19.89 -0.23 6.15
C GLY A 151 18.83 0.65 5.48
N ASP A 152 18.82 0.72 4.14
CA ASP A 152 17.80 1.47 3.38
C ASP A 152 16.41 0.90 3.61
N ARG A 153 16.28 -0.43 3.65
CA ARG A 153 15.00 -1.11 3.92
C ARG A 153 14.44 -0.74 5.28
N GLU A 154 15.26 -0.75 6.32
CA GLU A 154 14.86 -0.35 7.66
C GLU A 154 14.52 1.16 7.72
N ALA A 155 15.34 2.01 7.10
CA ALA A 155 15.08 3.45 7.03
C ALA A 155 13.76 3.74 6.30
N PHE A 156 13.52 3.07 5.18
CA PHE A 156 12.29 3.18 4.42
C PHE A 156 11.04 2.74 5.22
N HIS A 157 11.11 1.62 5.93
CA HIS A 157 10.02 1.18 6.81
C HIS A 157 9.73 2.18 7.93
N ARG A 158 10.77 2.75 8.55
CA ARG A 158 10.61 3.80 9.57
C ARG A 158 9.97 5.04 8.98
N ALA A 159 10.41 5.47 7.80
CA ALA A 159 9.86 6.64 7.11
C ALA A 159 8.38 6.44 6.75
N LEU A 160 8.02 5.30 6.16
CA LEU A 160 6.63 4.96 5.83
C LEU A 160 5.73 4.99 7.07
N LYS A 161 6.17 4.40 8.19
CA LYS A 161 5.42 4.41 9.43
C LYS A 161 5.15 5.84 9.94
N ARG A 162 6.16 6.70 9.92
CA ARG A 162 6.03 8.11 10.34
C ARG A 162 5.12 8.90 9.40
N LEU A 163 5.28 8.72 8.09
CA LEU A 163 4.44 9.38 7.10
C LEU A 163 2.98 8.94 7.21
N THR A 164 2.72 7.65 7.44
CA THR A 164 1.36 7.14 7.65
C THR A 164 0.71 7.78 8.88
N ALA A 165 1.43 7.85 10.00
CA ALA A 165 0.91 8.48 11.22
C ALA A 165 0.61 9.98 10.98
N ARG A 166 1.57 10.72 10.40
CA ARG A 166 1.35 12.16 10.13
C ARG A 166 0.23 12.43 9.13
N SER A 167 0.10 11.58 8.11
CA SER A 167 -1.02 11.71 7.15
C SER A 167 -2.38 11.48 7.82
N ALA A 168 -2.48 10.56 8.78
CA ALA A 168 -3.71 10.35 9.54
C ALA A 168 -4.08 11.55 10.41
N GLU A 169 -3.09 12.19 11.05
CA GLU A 169 -3.28 13.43 11.81
C GLU A 169 -3.80 14.56 10.92
N LEU A 170 -3.15 14.78 9.76
CA LEU A 170 -3.56 15.82 8.81
C LEU A 170 -4.98 15.60 8.26
N VAL A 171 -5.40 14.34 8.07
CA VAL A 171 -6.78 14.03 7.66
C VAL A 171 -7.77 14.38 8.78
N ALA A 172 -7.42 14.12 10.04
CA ALA A 172 -8.27 14.46 11.18
C ALA A 172 -8.39 15.98 11.36
N GLU A 173 -7.26 16.70 11.32
CA GLU A 173 -7.20 18.17 11.38
C GLU A 173 -8.09 18.82 10.30
N ALA A 174 -8.06 18.30 9.06
CA ALA A 174 -8.87 18.81 7.96
C ALA A 174 -10.38 18.55 8.15
N GLY A 175 -10.75 17.40 8.74
CA GLY A 175 -12.15 17.08 9.04
C GLY A 175 -12.77 17.99 10.11
N GLU A 176 -12.00 18.35 11.12
CA GLU A 176 -12.45 19.27 12.18
C GLU A 176 -12.65 20.71 11.65
N ALA A 177 -11.83 21.12 10.68
CA ALA A 177 -11.94 22.47 10.07
C ALA A 177 -13.14 22.63 9.10
N GLU A 178 -13.74 21.53 8.63
CA GLU A 178 -14.93 21.56 7.76
C GLU A 178 -16.26 21.56 8.58
N GLU A 179 -16.20 21.25 9.90
CA GLU A 179 -17.38 21.22 10.77
C GLU A 179 -17.62 22.54 11.54
N ASP A 180 -16.65 23.49 11.54
CA ASP A 180 -16.75 24.84 12.11
C ASP A 180 -17.16 25.87 11.03
#